data_8de91bab4a2662ac3ae9ac4001b01949
#
_entry.id   8de91bab4a2662ac3ae9ac4001b01949
#
_cell.length_a   1.000
_cell.length_b   1.000
_cell.length_c   1.000
_cell.angle_alpha   90.00
_cell.angle_beta   90.00
_cell.angle_gamma   90.00
#
_symmetry.space_group_name_H-M   'P 1'
#
loop_
_entity.id
_entity.type
_entity.pdbx_description
1 polymer ?
#
loop_
_entity_poly.entity_id
_entity_poly.type
_entity_poly.pdbx_seq_one_letter_code
_entity_poly.pdbx_strand_id
1 'polypeptide(L)'
;NYKSPEGEDIKTDENNFIVIPFELVRLQKGDFAVMYNVFFFKDAAIMRPESRSEATSLLTMLKENEKYKIRIHGHTNGGAHGRIISLKEGNDNFFALNDTKEGIGSAKELSQQRAEVIRNFLVTNGIDIKRMEIKAWGGKRPLYDKHSPQAQANVRVEIEILEN
;
A
#
# COMPACT_ATOMS: atom_id res chain seq x y z
N ASN A 1 8.11 -1.26 -14.22
CA ASN A 1 8.08 -2.24 -15.32
C ASN A 1 9.39 -3.03 -15.30
N TYR A 2 9.36 -4.22 -14.68
CA TYR A 2 10.45 -5.16 -14.76
C TYR A 2 10.40 -5.86 -16.14
N LYS A 3 11.41 -5.66 -16.98
CA LYS A 3 11.68 -6.57 -18.11
C LYS A 3 12.55 -7.70 -17.59
N SER A 4 12.06 -8.93 -17.70
CA SER A 4 12.91 -10.10 -17.49
C SER A 4 14.07 -10.02 -18.47
N PRO A 5 15.35 -10.17 -18.05
CA PRO A 5 16.46 -10.19 -18.98
C PRO A 5 16.26 -11.34 -19.95
N GLU A 6 16.38 -11.06 -21.25
CA GLU A 6 16.50 -12.10 -22.26
C GLU A 6 17.85 -12.79 -22.05
N GLY A 7 17.96 -14.09 -22.38
CA GLY A 7 19.08 -14.94 -21.97
C GLY A 7 20.50 -14.47 -22.33
N GLU A 8 20.65 -13.44 -23.18
CA GLU A 8 21.94 -12.81 -23.53
C GLU A 8 22.42 -11.79 -22.48
N ASP A 9 21.55 -11.36 -21.55
CA ASP A 9 21.86 -10.36 -20.52
C ASP A 9 22.34 -10.97 -19.19
N ILE A 10 22.38 -12.32 -19.11
CA ILE A 10 22.83 -13.01 -17.91
C ILE A 10 24.37 -13.17 -17.97
N LYS A 11 25.06 -12.33 -17.21
CA LYS A 11 26.51 -12.42 -17.04
C LYS A 11 26.84 -13.05 -15.69
N THR A 12 27.87 -13.86 -15.65
CA THR A 12 28.46 -14.31 -14.38
C THR A 12 29.68 -13.45 -14.05
N ASP A 13 29.87 -13.18 -12.76
CA ASP A 13 31.08 -12.54 -12.25
C ASP A 13 32.24 -13.54 -12.13
N GLU A 14 33.40 -13.07 -11.66
CA GLU A 14 34.64 -13.88 -11.49
C GLU A 14 34.45 -15.04 -10.49
N ASN A 15 33.39 -15.04 -9.69
CA ASN A 15 33.05 -16.06 -8.70
C ASN A 15 31.93 -16.99 -9.17
N ASN A 16 31.53 -16.95 -10.44
CA ASN A 16 30.40 -17.68 -11.01
C ASN A 16 29.01 -17.30 -10.45
N PHE A 17 28.86 -16.11 -9.86
CA PHE A 17 27.53 -15.59 -9.50
C PHE A 17 26.83 -14.95 -10.70
N ILE A 18 25.55 -15.21 -10.86
CA ILE A 18 24.72 -14.57 -11.89
C ILE A 18 24.56 -13.10 -11.54
N VAL A 19 25.04 -12.20 -12.41
CA VAL A 19 24.87 -10.76 -12.27
C VAL A 19 23.63 -10.34 -13.07
N ILE A 20 22.59 -9.91 -12.36
CA ILE A 20 21.38 -9.37 -12.97
C ILE A 20 21.44 -7.84 -12.83
N PRO A 21 21.67 -7.09 -13.93
CA PRO A 21 21.64 -5.64 -13.87
C PRO A 21 20.21 -5.14 -13.69
N PHE A 22 19.97 -4.28 -12.71
CA PHE A 22 18.73 -3.56 -12.53
C PHE A 22 18.95 -2.08 -12.75
N GLU A 23 18.19 -1.49 -13.63
CA GLU A 23 18.12 -0.03 -13.74
C GLU A 23 17.08 0.50 -12.72
N LEU A 24 17.55 1.21 -11.71
CA LEU A 24 16.70 1.86 -10.71
C LEU A 24 16.44 3.29 -11.12
N VAL A 25 15.19 3.59 -11.44
CA VAL A 25 14.74 4.96 -11.73
C VAL A 25 14.04 5.52 -10.48
N ARG A 26 14.41 6.74 -10.08
CA ARG A 26 13.72 7.43 -8.99
C ARG A 26 12.28 7.72 -9.38
N LEU A 27 11.36 7.51 -8.43
CA LEU A 27 9.97 7.89 -8.61
C LEU A 27 9.85 9.41 -8.83
N GLN A 28 9.05 9.78 -9.82
CA GLN A 28 8.81 11.16 -10.22
C GLN A 28 7.36 11.56 -9.97
N LYS A 29 7.10 12.85 -10.00
CA LYS A 29 5.74 13.38 -9.90
C LYS A 29 4.83 12.73 -10.95
N GLY A 30 3.71 12.18 -10.48
CA GLY A 30 2.73 11.46 -11.30
C GLY A 30 2.97 9.95 -11.39
N ASP A 31 4.09 9.44 -10.88
CA ASP A 31 4.32 8.00 -10.81
C ASP A 31 3.45 7.33 -9.75
N PHE A 32 3.05 6.11 -10.05
CA PHE A 32 2.29 5.24 -9.15
C PHE A 32 3.11 4.01 -8.77
N ALA A 33 3.22 3.76 -7.48
CA ALA A 33 3.75 2.52 -6.93
C ALA A 33 2.61 1.71 -6.28
N VAL A 34 2.42 0.48 -6.72
CA VAL A 34 1.46 -0.43 -6.11
C VAL A 34 2.12 -1.15 -4.94
N MET A 35 1.52 -1.07 -3.76
CA MET A 35 1.98 -1.78 -2.57
C MET A 35 1.43 -3.21 -2.57
N TYR A 36 2.12 -4.12 -3.24
CA TYR A 36 1.66 -5.49 -3.45
C TYR A 36 1.59 -6.33 -2.17
N ASN A 37 2.39 -6.02 -1.17
CA ASN A 37 2.48 -6.78 0.07
C ASN A 37 1.79 -6.07 1.25
N VAL A 38 0.85 -5.16 0.98
CA VAL A 38 -0.02 -4.60 2.00
C VAL A 38 -1.33 -5.35 2.04
N PHE A 39 -1.49 -6.17 3.06
CA PHE A 39 -2.67 -6.98 3.33
C PHE A 39 -3.43 -6.44 4.52
N PHE A 40 -4.75 -6.59 4.49
CA PHE A 40 -5.64 -6.23 5.59
C PHE A 40 -6.34 -7.46 6.14
N PHE A 41 -6.71 -7.41 7.40
CA PHE A 41 -7.64 -8.40 7.94
C PHE A 41 -9.00 -8.29 7.24
N LYS A 42 -9.74 -9.39 7.21
CA LYS A 42 -11.07 -9.42 6.59
C LYS A 42 -11.98 -8.39 7.25
N ASP A 43 -12.72 -7.65 6.43
CA ASP A 43 -13.64 -6.58 6.85
C ASP A 43 -13.01 -5.52 7.77
N ALA A 44 -11.68 -5.37 7.74
CA ALA A 44 -10.97 -4.47 8.61
C ALA A 44 -10.11 -3.44 7.86
N ALA A 45 -9.96 -2.28 8.50
CA ALA A 45 -8.98 -1.26 8.19
C ALA A 45 -7.78 -1.39 9.15
N ILE A 46 -7.22 -2.59 9.26
CA ILE A 46 -6.08 -2.93 10.09
C ILE A 46 -5.17 -3.82 9.25
N MET A 47 -3.90 -3.45 9.15
CA MET A 47 -2.92 -4.21 8.38
C MET A 47 -2.60 -5.54 9.05
N ARG A 48 -2.33 -6.56 8.24
CA ARG A 48 -1.82 -7.85 8.76
C ARG A 48 -0.31 -7.71 9.07
N PRO A 49 0.22 -8.52 10.00
CA PRO A 49 1.64 -8.49 10.36
C PRO A 49 2.61 -8.61 9.18
N GLU A 50 2.21 -9.36 8.14
CA GLU A 50 3.00 -9.58 6.92
C GLU A 50 3.21 -8.29 6.11
N SER A 51 2.37 -7.28 6.32
CA SER A 51 2.48 -5.97 5.65
C SER A 51 3.55 -5.06 6.26
N ARG A 52 4.11 -5.43 7.40
CA ARG A 52 5.06 -4.59 8.16
C ARG A 52 6.28 -4.19 7.32
N SER A 53 6.83 -5.12 6.56
CA SER A 53 8.01 -4.86 5.71
C SER A 53 7.70 -3.79 4.66
N GLU A 54 6.60 -3.94 3.94
CA GLU A 54 6.17 -2.99 2.89
C GLU A 54 5.86 -1.60 3.47
N ALA A 55 5.13 -1.54 4.60
CA ALA A 55 4.83 -0.28 5.28
C ALA A 55 6.10 0.41 5.79
N THR A 56 7.09 -0.36 6.29
CA THR A 56 8.39 0.16 6.72
C THR A 56 9.22 0.66 5.53
N SER A 57 9.17 -0.01 4.39
CA SER A 57 9.84 0.44 3.17
C SER A 57 9.30 1.80 2.69
N LEU A 58 7.97 1.98 2.72
CA LEU A 58 7.36 3.28 2.42
C LEU A 58 7.80 4.37 3.42
N LEU A 59 7.83 4.04 4.72
CA LEU A 59 8.32 4.95 5.76
C LEU A 59 9.77 5.37 5.50
N THR A 60 10.65 4.43 5.20
CA THR A 60 12.07 4.69 4.89
C THR A 60 12.20 5.59 3.67
N MET A 61 11.47 5.30 2.59
CA MET A 61 11.45 6.13 1.39
C MET A 61 11.07 7.58 1.70
N LEU A 62 10.04 7.80 2.53
CA LEU A 62 9.60 9.14 2.91
C LEU A 62 10.56 9.85 3.86
N LYS A 63 11.31 9.14 4.70
CA LYS A 63 12.36 9.70 5.56
C LYS A 63 13.59 10.12 4.77
N GLU A 64 13.99 9.31 3.80
CA GLU A 64 15.14 9.60 2.93
C GLU A 64 14.85 10.72 1.92
N ASN A 65 13.58 10.94 1.59
CA ASN A 65 13.16 11.94 0.62
C ASN A 65 12.14 12.90 1.24
N GLU A 66 12.64 13.87 2.00
CA GLU A 66 11.81 14.82 2.78
C GLU A 66 10.87 15.66 1.93
N LYS A 67 11.22 15.90 0.65
CA LYS A 67 10.39 16.67 -0.29
C LYS A 67 9.21 15.88 -0.85
N TYR A 68 9.24 14.56 -0.79
CA TYR A 68 8.16 13.76 -1.36
C TYR A 68 6.85 14.03 -0.65
N LYS A 69 5.86 14.39 -1.44
CA LYS A 69 4.44 14.36 -1.07
C LYS A 69 3.77 13.24 -1.83
N ILE A 70 2.92 12.51 -1.15
CA ILE A 70 2.25 11.33 -1.71
C ILE A 70 0.74 11.44 -1.56
N ARG A 71 0.03 10.69 -2.42
CA ARG A 71 -1.38 10.37 -2.22
C ARG A 71 -1.54 8.87 -2.09
N ILE A 72 -2.21 8.46 -1.02
CA ILE A 72 -2.48 7.06 -0.70
C ILE A 72 -3.86 6.72 -1.26
N HIS A 73 -3.91 5.85 -2.26
CA HIS A 73 -5.13 5.39 -2.91
C HIS A 73 -5.57 4.07 -2.31
N GLY A 74 -6.76 4.04 -1.71
CA GLY A 74 -7.36 2.82 -1.18
C GLY A 74 -8.37 2.20 -2.15
N HIS A 75 -8.28 0.87 -2.31
CA HIS A 75 -9.16 0.08 -3.17
C HIS A 75 -9.73 -1.13 -2.44
N THR A 76 -10.91 -1.58 -2.86
CA THR A 76 -11.57 -2.81 -2.40
C THR A 76 -12.06 -3.64 -3.58
N ASN A 77 -12.39 -4.91 -3.32
CA ASN A 77 -13.01 -5.77 -4.31
C ASN A 77 -14.54 -5.73 -4.22
N GLY A 78 -15.15 -4.63 -4.62
CA GLY A 78 -16.60 -4.50 -4.66
C GLY A 78 -17.12 -3.24 -3.97
N GLY A 79 -18.44 -3.04 -3.98
CA GLY A 79 -19.12 -1.81 -3.59
C GLY A 79 -20.16 -1.95 -2.49
N ALA A 80 -20.39 -3.12 -1.95
CA ALA A 80 -21.43 -3.37 -0.96
C ALA A 80 -21.13 -2.70 0.39
N HIS A 81 -22.18 -2.39 1.14
CA HIS A 81 -22.10 -2.05 2.57
C HIS A 81 -21.85 -3.32 3.37
N GLY A 82 -21.08 -3.17 4.44
CA GLY A 82 -20.76 -4.29 5.32
C GLY A 82 -20.09 -3.85 6.61
N ARG A 83 -19.69 -4.83 7.42
CA ARG A 83 -18.96 -4.59 8.64
C ARG A 83 -17.59 -3.98 8.34
N ILE A 84 -17.20 -3.02 9.17
CA ILE A 84 -15.87 -2.43 9.16
C ILE A 84 -15.30 -2.50 10.58
N ILE A 85 -14.17 -3.17 10.73
CA ILE A 85 -13.40 -3.22 11.97
C ILE A 85 -12.25 -2.21 11.84
N SER A 86 -12.11 -1.32 12.82
CA SER A 86 -11.03 -0.33 12.86
C SER A 86 -10.43 -0.23 14.25
N LEU A 87 -9.24 0.35 14.35
CA LEU A 87 -8.62 0.65 15.63
C LEU A 87 -9.43 1.70 16.39
N LYS A 88 -9.48 1.60 17.72
CA LYS A 88 -9.97 2.69 18.55
C LYS A 88 -9.02 3.87 18.49
N GLU A 89 -9.52 5.03 18.85
CA GLU A 89 -8.71 6.24 18.94
C GLU A 89 -7.58 6.06 19.97
N GLY A 90 -6.38 6.46 19.59
CA GLY A 90 -5.17 6.30 20.40
C GLY A 90 -4.51 4.92 20.34
N ASN A 91 -5.10 3.94 19.66
CA ASN A 91 -4.45 2.65 19.44
C ASN A 91 -3.50 2.75 18.24
N ASP A 92 -2.20 2.54 18.48
CA ASP A 92 -1.12 2.58 17.49
C ASP A 92 -0.62 1.16 17.08
N ASN A 93 -1.33 0.12 17.50
CA ASN A 93 -1.02 -1.24 17.06
C ASN A 93 -1.65 -1.55 15.69
N PHE A 94 -1.05 -0.98 14.64
CA PHE A 94 -1.54 -1.03 13.26
C PHE A 94 -1.58 -2.43 12.65
N PHE A 95 -1.03 -3.45 13.29
CA PHE A 95 -0.83 -4.79 12.73
C PHE A 95 -1.48 -5.92 13.55
N ALA A 96 -2.41 -5.60 14.42
CA ALA A 96 -3.12 -6.60 15.22
C ALA A 96 -4.59 -6.22 15.46
N LEU A 97 -5.46 -7.22 15.53
CA LEU A 97 -6.89 -7.09 15.87
C LEU A 97 -7.09 -7.01 17.39
N ASN A 98 -6.51 -6.02 18.04
CA ASN A 98 -6.70 -5.76 19.46
C ASN A 98 -7.19 -4.33 19.68
N ASP A 99 -8.00 -4.12 20.69
CA ASP A 99 -8.61 -2.83 21.02
C ASP A 99 -9.24 -2.13 19.81
N THR A 100 -10.20 -2.82 19.23
CA THR A 100 -10.89 -2.41 18.01
C THR A 100 -12.29 -1.91 18.29
N LYS A 101 -12.86 -1.19 17.33
CA LYS A 101 -14.28 -0.84 17.24
C LYS A 101 -14.85 -1.39 15.94
N GLU A 102 -16.15 -1.67 15.96
CA GLU A 102 -16.89 -2.14 14.80
C GLU A 102 -17.94 -1.12 14.37
N GLY A 103 -18.19 -1.07 13.08
CA GLY A 103 -19.23 -0.27 12.48
C GLY A 103 -19.73 -0.89 11.19
N ILE A 104 -20.67 -0.23 10.55
CA ILE A 104 -21.16 -0.60 9.21
C ILE A 104 -20.88 0.58 8.29
N GLY A 105 -20.34 0.27 7.10
CA GLY A 105 -20.02 1.29 6.11
C GLY A 105 -19.93 0.75 4.70
N SER A 106 -19.74 1.66 3.76
CA SER A 106 -19.57 1.34 2.34
C SER A 106 -18.16 0.84 2.03
N ALA A 107 -17.98 0.21 0.90
CA ALA A 107 -16.66 -0.15 0.38
C ALA A 107 -15.75 1.08 0.20
N LYS A 108 -16.33 2.26 -0.09
CA LYS A 108 -15.57 3.51 -0.17
C LYS A 108 -15.03 3.91 1.20
N GLU A 109 -15.86 3.84 2.25
CA GLU A 109 -15.43 4.11 3.63
C GLU A 109 -14.37 3.11 4.10
N LEU A 110 -14.52 1.81 3.81
CA LEU A 110 -13.50 0.82 4.12
C LEU A 110 -12.17 1.14 3.42
N SER A 111 -12.21 1.51 2.13
CA SER A 111 -10.99 1.87 1.40
C SER A 111 -10.35 3.16 1.91
N GLN A 112 -11.15 4.12 2.39
CA GLN A 112 -10.67 5.32 3.04
C GLN A 112 -9.96 4.98 4.35
N GLN A 113 -10.61 4.23 5.24
CA GLN A 113 -10.04 3.85 6.53
C GLN A 113 -8.75 3.01 6.37
N ARG A 114 -8.65 2.18 5.32
CA ARG A 114 -7.42 1.44 4.98
C ARG A 114 -6.28 2.37 4.56
N ALA A 115 -6.55 3.40 3.81
CA ALA A 115 -5.55 4.42 3.49
C ALA A 115 -5.19 5.27 4.72
N GLU A 116 -6.17 5.56 5.58
CA GLU A 116 -5.96 6.29 6.84
C GLU A 116 -5.07 5.52 7.83
N VAL A 117 -5.23 4.21 7.96
CA VAL A 117 -4.38 3.42 8.87
C VAL A 117 -2.91 3.43 8.42
N ILE A 118 -2.64 3.42 7.12
CA ILE A 118 -1.28 3.58 6.60
C ILE A 118 -0.75 4.97 6.88
N ARG A 119 -1.53 6.01 6.60
CA ARG A 119 -1.15 7.40 6.93
C ARG A 119 -0.86 7.55 8.42
N ASN A 120 -1.71 7.00 9.29
CA ASN A 120 -1.54 7.10 10.73
C ASN A 120 -0.26 6.37 11.19
N PHE A 121 0.04 5.19 10.63
CA PHE A 121 1.31 4.50 10.85
C PHE A 121 2.51 5.40 10.48
N LEU A 122 2.47 6.07 9.35
CA LEU A 122 3.53 6.98 8.91
C LEU A 122 3.65 8.20 9.82
N VAL A 123 2.52 8.81 10.23
CA VAL A 123 2.49 9.95 11.16
C VAL A 123 3.07 9.58 12.52
N THR A 124 2.65 8.45 13.10
CA THR A 124 3.18 7.95 14.39
C THR A 124 4.70 7.71 14.32
N ASN A 125 5.23 7.42 13.12
CA ASN A 125 6.66 7.24 12.89
C ASN A 125 7.39 8.52 12.40
N GLY A 126 6.75 9.69 12.51
CA GLY A 126 7.39 11.00 12.35
C GLY A 126 7.26 11.64 10.96
N ILE A 127 6.41 11.11 10.07
CA ILE A 127 6.13 11.79 8.78
C ILE A 127 5.06 12.86 8.99
N ASP A 128 5.30 14.08 8.50
CA ASP A 128 4.32 15.17 8.56
C ASP A 128 3.05 14.81 7.76
N ILE A 129 1.90 14.90 8.39
CA ILE A 129 0.59 14.63 7.78
C ILE A 129 0.33 15.48 6.53
N LYS A 130 0.91 16.68 6.46
CA LYS A 130 0.79 17.59 5.29
C LYS A 130 1.45 17.05 4.03
N ARG A 131 2.30 16.04 4.16
CA ARG A 131 2.93 15.35 3.03
C ARG A 131 2.07 14.24 2.43
N MET A 132 0.89 13.99 3.01
CA MET A 132 0.08 12.83 2.66
C MET A 132 -1.37 13.20 2.42
N GLU A 133 -1.87 12.88 1.23
CA GLU A 133 -3.28 12.94 0.87
C GLU A 133 -3.88 11.52 0.82
N ILE A 134 -5.20 11.43 0.92
CA ILE A 134 -5.94 10.18 0.79
C ILE A 134 -6.95 10.27 -0.34
N LYS A 135 -7.05 9.21 -1.13
CA LYS A 135 -8.08 8.99 -2.14
C LYS A 135 -8.72 7.62 -1.98
N ALA A 136 -10.00 7.60 -1.72
CA ALA A 136 -10.77 6.37 -1.55
C ALA A 136 -11.55 6.05 -2.83
N TRP A 137 -11.34 4.87 -3.39
CA TRP A 137 -11.99 4.42 -4.61
C TRP A 137 -13.11 3.39 -4.34
N GLY A 138 -13.07 2.69 -3.20
CA GLY A 138 -13.90 1.51 -3.01
C GLY A 138 -13.63 0.49 -4.11
N GLY A 139 -14.66 -0.13 -4.65
CA GLY A 139 -14.57 -1.08 -5.76
C GLY A 139 -14.65 -0.47 -7.17
N LYS A 140 -14.49 0.86 -7.32
CA LYS A 140 -14.70 1.55 -8.61
C LYS A 140 -13.57 1.37 -9.63
N ARG A 141 -12.40 0.92 -9.20
CA ARG A 141 -11.22 0.72 -10.05
C ARG A 141 -10.64 -0.68 -9.85
N PRO A 142 -11.36 -1.74 -10.25
CA PRO A 142 -10.83 -3.09 -10.17
C PRO A 142 -9.71 -3.29 -11.19
N LEU A 143 -8.71 -4.11 -10.87
CA LEU A 143 -7.71 -4.62 -11.81
C LEU A 143 -8.23 -5.86 -12.54
N TYR A 144 -9.04 -6.66 -11.85
CA TYR A 144 -9.61 -7.90 -12.32
C TYR A 144 -11.10 -7.95 -12.04
N ASP A 145 -11.84 -8.76 -12.78
CA ASP A 145 -13.25 -9.03 -12.46
C ASP A 145 -13.36 -9.48 -10.98
N LYS A 146 -14.39 -8.97 -10.30
CA LYS A 146 -14.59 -9.19 -8.86
C LYS A 146 -14.77 -10.65 -8.44
N HIS A 147 -15.09 -11.51 -9.41
CA HIS A 147 -15.31 -12.94 -9.21
C HIS A 147 -14.17 -13.80 -9.79
N SER A 148 -13.15 -13.18 -10.38
CA SER A 148 -12.00 -13.91 -10.93
C SER A 148 -11.11 -14.48 -9.82
N PRO A 149 -10.30 -15.49 -10.10
CA PRO A 149 -9.30 -16.00 -9.15
C PRO A 149 -8.30 -14.93 -8.69
N GLN A 150 -8.09 -13.88 -9.50
CA GLN A 150 -7.17 -12.78 -9.21
C GLN A 150 -7.85 -11.62 -8.46
N ALA A 151 -9.15 -11.72 -8.13
CA ALA A 151 -9.93 -10.64 -7.50
C ALA A 151 -9.33 -10.11 -6.19
N GLN A 152 -8.52 -10.91 -5.49
CA GLN A 152 -7.81 -10.46 -4.29
C GLN A 152 -6.88 -9.27 -4.57
N ALA A 153 -6.32 -9.14 -5.77
CA ALA A 153 -5.48 -8.01 -6.17
C ALA A 153 -6.26 -6.69 -6.31
N ASN A 154 -7.60 -6.73 -6.34
CA ASN A 154 -8.43 -5.53 -6.29
C ASN A 154 -8.37 -4.86 -4.90
N VAL A 155 -8.08 -5.63 -3.85
CA VAL A 155 -7.85 -5.12 -2.49
C VAL A 155 -6.39 -4.70 -2.38
N ARG A 156 -6.11 -3.44 -2.63
CA ARG A 156 -4.75 -2.92 -2.70
C ARG A 156 -4.66 -1.48 -2.25
N VAL A 157 -3.42 -1.04 -2.05
CA VAL A 157 -3.07 0.37 -1.89
C VAL A 157 -2.08 0.76 -2.99
N GLU A 158 -2.28 1.94 -3.55
CA GLU A 158 -1.36 2.55 -4.52
C GLU A 158 -0.85 3.86 -3.94
N ILE A 159 0.42 4.16 -4.17
CA ILE A 159 1.06 5.42 -3.77
C ILE A 159 1.34 6.23 -5.03
N GLU A 160 0.73 7.39 -5.13
CA GLU A 160 1.00 8.39 -6.17
C GLU A 160 1.99 9.42 -5.63
N ILE A 161 3.02 9.74 -6.38
CA ILE A 161 3.96 10.82 -6.06
C ILE A 161 3.37 12.15 -6.54
N LEU A 162 3.11 13.07 -5.61
CA LEU A 162 2.56 14.40 -5.91
C LEU A 162 3.65 15.46 -6.11
N GLU A 163 4.71 15.35 -5.33
CA GLU A 163 5.90 16.20 -5.39
C GLU A 163 7.13 15.35 -5.04
N ASN A 164 8.27 15.66 -5.64
CA ASN A 164 9.56 14.99 -5.45
C ASN A 164 10.73 15.98 -5.45
#